data_c16ea37134c1e25a84ee17f87c598efd
#
_entry.id   c16ea37134c1e25a84ee17f87c598efd
#
_cell.length_a   1.000
_cell.length_b   1.000
_cell.length_c   1.000
_cell.angle_alpha   90.00
_cell.angle_beta   90.00
_cell.angle_gamma   90.00
#
_symmetry.space_group_name_H-M   'P 1'
#
loop_
_entity.id
_entity.type
_entity.pdbx_description
1 polymer ?
#
loop_
_entity_poly.entity_id
_entity_poly.type
_entity_poly.pdbx_seq_one_letter_code
_entity_poly.pdbx_strand_id
1 'polypeptide(L)'
;MSGGVFVSDSFASRRRHRRVTASMPVRISTIEPERDPWTGRPFFRASQETCANVSRGGAYVQTAEPLSPGRRILLEITLPDGRPVEAIGRIAWSKRVLTPRERDVQAGIGVEFLGGAAEHFSALESFIDQQIEAGVGAEADALGA
;
A
#
# COMPACT_ATOMS: atom_id res chain seq x y z
N MET A 1 17.09 -6.52 9.65
CA MET A 1 16.25 -6.57 8.61
C MET A 1 16.41 -5.46 7.68
N SER A 2 16.23 -5.59 6.64
CA SER A 2 16.55 -4.56 5.78
C SER A 2 15.59 -4.46 4.68
N GLY A 3 15.39 -3.28 4.24
CA GLY A 3 14.53 -3.01 3.15
C GLY A 3 15.02 -3.65 1.88
N GLY A 4 16.33 -3.78 1.74
CA GLY A 4 16.86 -4.40 0.55
C GLY A 4 16.44 -5.83 0.38
N VAL A 5 16.51 -6.58 1.46
CA VAL A 5 16.05 -7.94 1.44
C VAL A 5 14.56 -7.99 1.15
N PHE A 6 13.83 -7.08 1.75
CA PHE A 6 12.43 -6.96 1.58
C PHE A 6 12.06 -6.74 0.12
N VAL A 7 12.75 -5.82 -0.53
CA VAL A 7 12.49 -5.49 -1.91
C VAL A 7 12.83 -6.65 -2.82
N SER A 8 13.97 -7.28 -2.62
CA SER A 8 14.38 -8.37 -3.48
C SER A 8 13.47 -9.57 -3.35
N ASP A 9 12.82 -9.70 -2.21
CA ASP A 9 11.92 -10.82 -1.96
C ASP A 9 10.49 -10.52 -2.38
N SER A 10 10.18 -9.32 -2.81
CA SER A 10 8.79 -8.94 -3.00
C SER A 10 8.08 -9.86 -3.99
N PHE A 11 8.77 -10.37 -4.96
CA PHE A 11 8.21 -11.26 -5.95
C PHE A 11 7.90 -12.62 -5.35
N ALA A 12 8.88 -13.24 -4.75
CA ALA A 12 8.70 -14.52 -4.13
C ALA A 12 7.88 -14.40 -2.86
N SER A 13 8.08 -13.34 -2.12
CA SER A 13 7.41 -13.20 -0.84
C SER A 13 5.95 -12.83 -0.98
N ARG A 14 5.53 -12.45 -2.17
CA ARG A 14 4.13 -12.25 -2.39
C ARG A 14 3.32 -13.49 -2.05
N ARG A 15 3.87 -14.65 -2.21
CA ARG A 15 3.24 -15.90 -1.84
C ARG A 15 3.38 -16.24 -0.38
N ARG A 16 4.45 -15.73 0.25
CA ARG A 16 4.68 -16.00 1.65
C ARG A 16 3.99 -15.02 2.55
N HIS A 17 3.90 -13.78 2.12
CA HIS A 17 3.30 -12.75 2.94
C HIS A 17 1.80 -12.82 2.79
N ARG A 18 1.15 -13.12 3.87
CA ARG A 18 -0.30 -13.15 3.89
C ARG A 18 -0.84 -11.75 3.78
N ARG A 19 -1.89 -11.64 3.02
CA ARG A 19 -2.59 -10.37 2.89
C ARG A 19 -3.80 -10.38 3.78
N VAL A 20 -4.03 -9.24 4.41
CA VAL A 20 -5.17 -9.07 5.28
C VAL A 20 -6.05 -8.01 4.63
N THR A 21 -7.30 -8.35 4.42
CA THR A 21 -8.28 -7.41 3.89
C THR A 21 -8.76 -6.56 5.04
N ALA A 22 -8.54 -5.26 4.92
CA ALA A 22 -8.97 -4.33 5.96
C ALA A 22 -9.02 -2.95 5.34
N SER A 23 -10.14 -2.27 5.54
CA SER A 23 -10.32 -0.93 5.00
C SER A 23 -9.77 0.06 6.02
N MET A 24 -8.70 0.75 5.65
CA MET A 24 -8.02 1.66 6.55
C MET A 24 -7.71 2.97 5.84
N PRO A 25 -7.81 4.09 6.56
CA PRO A 25 -7.40 5.36 5.97
C PRO A 25 -5.91 5.34 5.69
N VAL A 26 -5.52 5.92 4.55
CA VAL A 26 -4.12 6.07 4.24
C VAL A 26 -3.91 7.42 3.58
N ARG A 27 -2.89 8.13 4.03
CA ARG A 27 -2.47 9.36 3.39
C ARG A 27 -1.27 9.05 2.52
N ILE A 28 -1.36 9.45 1.27
CA ILE A 28 -0.28 9.28 0.31
C ILE A 28 0.30 10.64 0.01
N SER A 29 1.62 10.73 0.08
CA SER A 29 2.32 11.96 -0.28
C SER A 29 3.41 11.62 -1.27
N THR A 30 3.54 12.41 -2.33
CA THR A 30 4.62 12.21 -3.27
C THR A 30 5.91 12.71 -2.67
N ILE A 31 6.96 11.94 -2.83
CA ILE A 31 8.28 12.32 -2.33
C ILE A 31 8.99 13.16 -3.36
N GLU A 32 8.81 12.83 -4.63
CA GLU A 32 9.42 13.55 -5.73
C GLU A 32 8.43 14.55 -6.28
N PRO A 33 8.87 15.76 -6.60
CA PRO A 33 7.94 16.75 -7.10
C PRO A 33 7.42 16.40 -8.49
N GLU A 34 6.21 16.84 -8.75
CA GLU A 34 5.65 16.83 -10.08
C GLU A 34 5.78 18.21 -10.66
N ARG A 35 5.63 18.33 -11.96
CA ARG A 35 5.72 19.63 -12.60
C ARG A 35 4.38 19.99 -13.18
N ASP A 36 3.99 21.23 -12.90
CA ASP A 36 2.80 21.80 -13.49
C ASP A 36 3.06 21.96 -14.99
N PRO A 37 2.22 21.37 -15.85
CA PRO A 37 2.46 21.45 -17.29
C PRO A 37 2.32 22.86 -17.84
N TRP A 38 1.64 23.75 -17.14
CA TRP A 38 1.43 25.11 -17.60
C TRP A 38 2.53 26.05 -17.16
N THR A 39 2.99 25.93 -15.92
CA THR A 39 3.94 26.88 -15.36
C THR A 39 5.32 26.30 -15.21
N GLY A 40 5.47 24.98 -15.30
CA GLY A 40 6.75 24.31 -15.07
C GLY A 40 7.16 24.27 -13.62
N ARG A 41 6.33 24.77 -12.72
CA ARG A 41 6.68 24.80 -11.31
C ARG A 41 6.56 23.43 -10.67
N PRO A 42 7.49 23.08 -9.80
CA PRO A 42 7.37 21.82 -9.07
C PRO A 42 6.29 21.92 -7.99
N PHE A 43 5.62 20.79 -7.74
CA PHE A 43 4.65 20.72 -6.66
C PHE A 43 4.60 19.30 -6.15
N PHE A 44 4.10 19.14 -4.92
CA PHE A 44 3.93 17.85 -4.29
C PHE A 44 2.44 17.59 -4.11
N ARG A 45 2.07 16.33 -4.23
CA ARG A 45 0.69 15.95 -4.01
C ARG A 45 0.55 15.17 -2.72
N ALA A 46 -0.57 15.37 -2.06
CA ALA A 46 -0.96 14.56 -0.91
C ALA A 46 -2.45 14.32 -1.01
N SER A 47 -2.87 13.10 -0.69
CA SER A 47 -4.28 12.76 -0.75
C SER A 47 -4.63 11.74 0.31
N GLN A 48 -5.91 11.75 0.69
CA GLN A 48 -6.45 10.75 1.62
C GLN A 48 -7.12 9.68 0.78
N GLU A 49 -6.70 8.44 0.99
CA GLU A 49 -7.19 7.33 0.21
C GLU A 49 -7.55 6.19 1.14
N THR A 50 -7.89 5.04 0.57
CA THR A 50 -8.26 3.88 1.35
C THR A 50 -7.31 2.73 1.06
N CYS A 51 -6.72 2.20 2.11
CA CYS A 51 -5.94 0.97 2.00
C CYS A 51 -6.91 -0.20 2.10
N ALA A 52 -6.96 -1.02 1.07
CA ALA A 52 -7.94 -2.11 1.01
C ALA A 52 -7.38 -3.43 1.51
N ASN A 53 -6.10 -3.62 1.41
CA ASN A 53 -5.46 -4.78 1.99
C ASN A 53 -3.99 -4.47 2.23
N VAL A 54 -3.38 -5.24 3.10
CA VAL A 54 -2.02 -4.99 3.50
C VAL A 54 -1.35 -6.31 3.86
N SER A 55 -0.05 -6.37 3.60
CA SER A 55 0.79 -7.45 4.04
C SER A 55 2.07 -6.83 4.58
N ARG A 56 3.00 -7.66 5.00
CA ARG A 56 4.28 -7.15 5.48
C ARG A 56 5.09 -6.50 4.38
N GLY A 57 4.83 -6.88 3.13
CA GLY A 57 5.62 -6.38 2.00
C GLY A 57 4.99 -5.22 1.27
N GLY A 58 3.74 -4.92 1.51
CA GLY A 58 3.10 -3.86 0.75
C GLY A 58 1.63 -3.73 1.00
N ALA A 59 0.99 -2.90 0.20
CA ALA A 59 -0.41 -2.59 0.37
C ALA A 59 -1.07 -2.32 -0.97
N TYR A 60 -2.36 -2.57 -1.05
CA TYR A 60 -3.17 -2.12 -2.16
C TYR A 60 -3.97 -0.92 -1.70
N VAL A 61 -3.84 0.18 -2.43
CA VAL A 61 -4.51 1.43 -2.09
C VAL A 61 -5.47 1.78 -3.20
N GLN A 62 -6.72 1.96 -2.82
CA GLN A 62 -7.75 2.40 -3.75
C GLN A 62 -7.67 3.90 -3.89
N THR A 63 -7.56 4.37 -5.12
CA THR A 63 -7.49 5.79 -5.39
C THR A 63 -8.08 6.05 -6.78
N ALA A 64 -8.78 7.16 -6.91
CA ALA A 64 -9.36 7.54 -8.18
C ALA A 64 -8.32 8.07 -9.16
N GLU A 65 -7.16 8.47 -8.64
CA GLU A 65 -6.10 9.02 -9.47
C GLU A 65 -4.80 8.27 -9.23
N PRO A 66 -4.67 7.06 -9.78
CA PRO A 66 -3.48 6.27 -9.52
C PRO A 66 -2.23 6.92 -10.11
N LEU A 67 -1.18 6.87 -9.32
CA LEU A 67 0.11 7.37 -9.74
C LEU A 67 0.83 6.30 -10.57
N SER A 68 1.79 6.73 -11.35
CA SER A 68 2.50 5.82 -12.26
C SER A 68 3.40 4.86 -11.50
N PRO A 69 3.56 3.64 -12.02
CA PRO A 69 4.51 2.71 -11.42
C PRO A 69 5.92 3.28 -11.40
N GLY A 70 6.66 2.88 -10.39
CA GLY A 70 8.03 3.34 -10.20
C GLY A 70 8.16 4.56 -9.32
N ARG A 71 7.07 5.30 -9.10
CA ARG A 71 7.11 6.47 -8.24
C ARG A 71 7.27 6.05 -6.79
N ARG A 72 8.01 6.84 -6.05
CA ARG A 72 8.15 6.63 -4.61
C ARG A 72 7.22 7.56 -3.87
N ILE A 73 6.60 7.04 -2.85
CA ILE A 73 5.61 7.79 -2.08
C ILE A 73 5.82 7.51 -0.60
N LEU A 74 5.31 8.42 0.20
CA LEU A 74 5.21 8.21 1.64
C LEU A 74 3.78 7.82 1.94
N LEU A 75 3.61 6.72 2.68
CA LEU A 75 2.30 6.27 3.11
C LEU A 75 2.19 6.43 4.61
N GLU A 76 1.03 6.89 5.05
CA GLU A 76 0.69 6.94 6.47
C GLU A 76 -0.62 6.20 6.63
N ILE A 77 -0.53 4.93 7.02
CA ILE A 77 -1.69 4.09 7.21
C ILE A 77 -2.13 4.19 8.66
N THR A 78 -3.41 4.38 8.89
CA THR A 78 -3.95 4.39 10.24
C THR A 78 -4.59 3.05 10.52
N LEU A 79 -4.00 2.31 11.45
CA LEU A 79 -4.54 1.02 11.85
C LEU A 79 -5.87 1.22 12.60
N PRO A 80 -6.69 0.18 12.68
CA PRO A 80 -7.99 0.32 13.36
C PRO A 80 -7.90 0.77 14.81
N ASP A 81 -6.80 0.48 15.48
CA ASP A 81 -6.61 0.94 16.85
C ASP A 81 -6.06 2.35 16.96
N GLY A 82 -5.88 3.00 15.82
CA GLY A 82 -5.39 4.38 15.78
C GLY A 82 -3.90 4.53 15.63
N ARG A 83 -3.14 3.45 15.71
CA ARG A 83 -1.69 3.54 15.56
C ARG A 83 -1.34 3.85 14.11
N PRO A 84 -0.39 4.77 13.89
CA PRO A 84 0.05 5.07 12.54
C PRO A 84 1.13 4.11 12.08
N VAL A 85 1.14 3.83 10.78
CA VAL A 85 2.22 3.11 10.15
C VAL A 85 2.70 3.96 8.99
N GLU A 86 3.89 4.50 9.13
CA GLU A 86 4.51 5.28 8.07
C GLU A 86 5.53 4.44 7.35
N ALA A 87 5.48 4.48 6.04
CA ALA A 87 6.39 3.73 5.23
C ALA A 87 6.69 4.48 3.94
N ILE A 88 7.91 4.33 3.47
CA ILE A 88 8.25 4.74 2.12
C ILE A 88 7.98 3.55 1.24
N GLY A 89 7.27 3.79 0.16
CA GLY A 89 6.94 2.74 -0.76
C GLY A 89 7.19 3.13 -2.19
N ARG A 90 7.18 2.13 -3.06
CA ARG A 90 7.29 2.34 -4.48
C ARG A 90 6.06 1.73 -5.13
N ILE A 91 5.50 2.45 -6.07
CA ILE A 91 4.34 1.95 -6.77
C ILE A 91 4.80 0.86 -7.73
N ALA A 92 4.34 -0.36 -7.47
CA ALA A 92 4.72 -1.51 -8.27
C ALA A 92 3.83 -1.65 -9.50
N TRP A 93 2.56 -1.30 -9.35
CA TRP A 93 1.62 -1.34 -10.47
C TRP A 93 0.47 -0.40 -10.17
N SER A 94 -0.23 0.01 -11.22
CA SER A 94 -1.41 0.84 -11.06
C SER A 94 -2.51 0.32 -11.97
N LYS A 95 -3.74 0.61 -11.59
CA LYS A 95 -4.91 0.14 -12.29
C LYS A 95 -5.89 1.29 -12.40
N ARG A 96 -6.31 1.56 -13.62
CA ARG A 96 -7.27 2.62 -13.89
C ARG A 96 -8.55 2.01 -14.41
N VAL A 97 -9.65 2.68 -14.13
CA VAL A 97 -10.94 2.31 -14.71
C VAL A 97 -11.03 3.02 -16.05
N LEU A 98 -10.99 2.25 -17.14
CA LEU A 98 -10.93 2.82 -18.47
C LEU A 98 -12.24 2.71 -19.23
N THR A 99 -13.11 1.80 -18.84
CA THR A 99 -14.37 1.57 -19.55
C THR A 99 -15.50 1.37 -18.56
N PRO A 100 -16.76 1.55 -19.02
CA PRO A 100 -17.89 1.26 -18.13
C PRO A 100 -17.92 -0.16 -17.60
N ARG A 101 -17.35 -1.10 -18.34
CA ARG A 101 -17.30 -2.48 -17.89
C ARG A 101 -16.43 -2.65 -16.65
N GLU A 102 -15.50 -1.75 -16.47
CA GLU A 102 -14.60 -1.82 -15.35
C GLU A 102 -15.11 -1.03 -14.16
N ARG A 103 -16.36 -0.66 -14.20
CA ARG A 103 -16.95 0.17 -13.17
C ARG A 103 -16.86 -0.48 -11.79
N ASP A 104 -16.99 -1.81 -11.74
CA ASP A 104 -16.92 -2.53 -10.47
C ASP A 104 -15.50 -2.77 -10.00
N VAL A 105 -14.53 -2.43 -10.83
CA VAL A 105 -13.14 -2.63 -10.51
C VAL A 105 -12.59 -1.33 -9.95
N GLN A 106 -12.12 -1.37 -8.72
CA GLN A 106 -11.58 -0.19 -8.07
C GLN A 106 -10.25 0.20 -8.69
N ALA A 107 -10.14 1.46 -9.09
CA ALA A 107 -8.86 2.00 -9.48
C ALA A 107 -7.94 2.04 -8.26
N GLY A 108 -6.66 1.83 -8.47
CA GLY A 108 -5.76 1.83 -7.34
C GLY A 108 -4.32 1.55 -7.72
N ILE A 109 -3.51 1.44 -6.69
CA ILE A 109 -2.08 1.19 -6.84
C ILE A 109 -1.67 0.08 -5.89
N GLY A 110 -0.77 -0.76 -6.37
CA GLY A 110 -0.07 -1.72 -5.54
C GLY A 110 1.24 -1.12 -5.12
N VAL A 111 1.49 -1.05 -3.83
CA VAL A 111 2.65 -0.40 -3.28
C VAL A 111 3.53 -1.42 -2.59
N GLU A 112 4.80 -1.39 -2.91
CA GLU A 112 5.82 -2.19 -2.27
C GLU A 112 6.50 -1.35 -1.21
N PHE A 113 6.56 -1.83 0.03
CA PHE A 113 7.24 -1.09 1.09
C PHE A 113 8.73 -1.18 0.89
N LEU A 114 9.39 -0.03 0.94
CA LEU A 114 10.84 0.03 0.82
C LEU A 114 11.51 0.21 2.17
N GLY A 115 10.84 0.86 3.11
CA GLY A 115 11.42 1.09 4.41
C GLY A 115 10.53 1.95 5.28
N GLY A 116 10.94 2.11 6.53
CA GLY A 116 10.22 2.89 7.51
C GLY A 116 10.75 2.60 8.89
N ALA A 117 10.11 3.17 9.91
CA ALA A 117 10.52 2.97 11.28
C ALA A 117 10.20 1.55 11.73
N ALA A 118 11.12 0.94 12.45
CA ALA A 118 10.96 -0.43 12.92
C ALA A 118 9.70 -0.59 13.77
N GLU A 119 9.42 0.38 14.61
CA GLU A 119 8.25 0.27 15.49
C GLU A 119 6.95 0.33 14.70
N HIS A 120 6.93 1.04 13.57
CA HIS A 120 5.75 1.07 12.74
C HIS A 120 5.53 -0.27 12.06
N PHE A 121 6.59 -0.90 11.59
CA PHE A 121 6.46 -2.21 10.97
C PHE A 121 6.12 -3.27 12.02
N SER A 122 6.60 -3.13 13.25
CA SER A 122 6.19 -4.02 14.32
C SER A 122 4.69 -3.89 14.59
N ALA A 123 4.18 -2.68 14.58
CA ALA A 123 2.76 -2.47 14.77
C ALA A 123 1.96 -3.10 13.64
N LEU A 124 2.46 -2.96 12.42
CA LEU A 124 1.79 -3.55 11.27
C LEU A 124 1.78 -5.07 11.37
N GLU A 125 2.92 -5.67 11.73
CA GLU A 125 3.00 -7.11 11.87
C GLU A 125 2.05 -7.62 12.96
N SER A 126 1.98 -6.92 14.07
CA SER A 126 1.05 -7.29 15.14
C SER A 126 -0.38 -7.25 14.65
N PHE A 127 -0.72 -6.20 13.91
CA PHE A 127 -2.06 -6.10 13.37
C PHE A 127 -2.37 -7.26 12.42
N ILE A 128 -1.45 -7.56 11.53
CA ILE A 128 -1.64 -8.65 10.58
C ILE A 128 -1.81 -9.98 11.32
N ASP A 129 -0.95 -10.23 12.31
CA ASP A 129 -1.02 -11.47 13.06
C ASP A 129 -2.34 -11.58 13.81
N GLN A 130 -2.81 -10.48 14.38
CA GLN A 130 -4.09 -10.48 15.09
C GLN A 130 -5.24 -10.79 14.15
N GLN A 131 -5.20 -10.26 12.94
CA GLN A 131 -6.25 -10.54 11.97
C GLN A 131 -6.24 -12.00 11.55
N ILE A 132 -5.07 -12.56 11.38
CA ILE A 132 -4.95 -13.96 11.01
C ILE A 132 -5.48 -14.83 12.14
N GLU A 133 -5.12 -14.52 13.38
CA GLU A 133 -5.59 -15.30 14.53
C GLU A 133 -7.09 -15.19 14.71
N ALA A 134 -7.68 -14.08 14.34
CA ALA A 134 -9.11 -13.91 14.45
C ALA A 134 -9.87 -14.65 13.33
N GLY A 135 -9.17 -15.30 12.44
CA GLY A 135 -9.81 -16.06 11.39
C GLY A 135 -10.00 -15.33 10.09
N VAL A 136 -9.81 -14.02 10.09
CA VAL A 136 -9.97 -13.23 8.87
C VAL A 136 -8.89 -13.58 7.88
N GLY A 137 -7.66 -13.63 8.38
CA GLY A 137 -6.54 -13.99 7.55
C GLY A 137 -6.59 -15.44 7.10
N ALA A 138 -7.12 -16.30 7.94
CA ALA A 138 -7.22 -17.70 7.59
C ALA A 138 -8.15 -17.90 6.42
N GLU A 139 -9.23 -17.16 6.39
CA GLU A 139 -10.15 -17.23 5.26
C GLU A 139 -9.48 -16.72 3.99
N ALA A 140 -8.86 -15.58 4.10
CA ALA A 140 -8.18 -15.01 2.96
C ALA A 140 -7.09 -15.94 2.48
N ASP A 141 -6.42 -16.58 3.40
CA ASP A 141 -5.38 -17.52 3.09
C ASP A 141 -5.93 -18.72 2.34
N ALA A 142 -7.04 -19.23 2.81
CA ALA A 142 -7.67 -20.36 2.16
C ALA A 142 -8.09 -20.01 0.74
N LEU A 143 -8.57 -18.80 0.55
CA LEU A 143 -8.98 -18.35 -0.77
C LEU A 143 -7.76 -18.08 -1.65
N GLY A 144 -6.70 -17.62 -1.05
CA GLY A 144 -5.49 -17.32 -1.78
C GLY A 144 -4.66 -18.54 -2.09
N ALA A 145 -4.94 -19.60 -1.43
CA ALA A 145 -4.20 -20.83 -1.66
C ALA A 145 -4.65 -21.54 -2.95
#